data_e6df35290ab328293fc3352036b470dd
#
_entry.id   e6df35290ab328293fc3352036b470dd
#
_cell.length_a   1.000
_cell.length_b   1.000
_cell.length_c   1.000
_cell.angle_alpha   90.00
_cell.angle_beta   90.00
_cell.angle_gamma   90.00
#
_symmetry.space_group_name_H-M   'P 1'
#
loop_
_entity.id
_entity.type
_entity.pdbx_description
1 polymer ?
#
loop_
_entity_poly.entity_id
_entity_poly.type
_entity_poly.pdbx_seq_one_letter_code
_entity_poly.pdbx_strand_id
1 'polypeptide(L)'
;MTDTLPAAFDIARLSAAYAAGETDPVTVVRLAFERIRAWPDPAVWILLRDEADLLAEARALMARGPAGLPLWGIPFAVKDNIDVAGLPTTAACPEFTYMAERSATVVARLVAAGALLIGKTNLDQFATGLVGVRSPWGAPRSAFDAEYVSGGSSSGSGVAAAAGLVSFSLGTDTAGSG
;
A
#
# COMPACT_ATOMS: atom_id res chain seq x y z
N MET A 1 13.38 7.44 23.77
CA MET A 1 12.55 6.24 23.66
C MET A 1 12.92 5.60 22.35
N THR A 2 13.67 4.50 22.41
CA THR A 2 14.16 3.77 21.23
C THR A 2 12.97 3.18 20.48
N ASP A 3 12.94 3.46 19.18
CA ASP A 3 11.96 2.99 18.21
C ASP A 3 11.87 1.45 18.25
N THR A 4 10.89 0.91 18.97
CA THR A 4 10.68 -0.54 19.14
C THR A 4 9.78 -1.12 18.05
N LEU A 5 9.31 -0.29 17.10
CA LEU A 5 8.51 -0.78 15.98
C LEU A 5 9.39 -1.52 14.96
N PRO A 6 8.93 -2.65 14.43
CA PRO A 6 9.74 -3.48 13.54
C PRO A 6 10.14 -2.72 12.28
N ALA A 7 11.34 -2.98 11.78
CA ALA A 7 11.87 -2.41 10.54
C ALA A 7 10.93 -2.65 9.33
N ALA A 8 10.14 -3.72 9.35
CA ALA A 8 9.06 -4.00 8.42
C ALA A 8 7.72 -4.06 9.17
N PHE A 9 6.63 -3.68 8.52
CA PHE A 9 5.27 -3.81 9.03
C PHE A 9 4.77 -5.27 8.93
N ASP A 10 5.47 -6.20 9.58
CA ASP A 10 5.03 -7.60 9.65
C ASP A 10 3.68 -7.71 10.37
N ILE A 11 2.72 -8.41 9.75
CA ILE A 11 1.35 -8.49 10.23
C ILE A 11 1.28 -9.12 11.63
N ALA A 12 2.02 -10.21 11.87
CA ALA A 12 1.98 -10.91 13.14
C ALA A 12 2.59 -10.05 14.26
N ARG A 13 3.69 -9.36 13.98
CA ARG A 13 4.34 -8.45 14.92
C ARG A 13 3.47 -7.24 15.24
N LEU A 14 2.84 -6.61 14.22
CA LEU A 14 1.92 -5.50 14.46
C LEU A 14 0.72 -5.95 15.28
N SER A 15 0.12 -7.10 14.95
CA SER A 15 -1.00 -7.63 15.72
C SER A 15 -0.64 -7.91 17.17
N ALA A 16 0.57 -8.44 17.43
CA ALA A 16 1.07 -8.67 18.78
C ALA A 16 1.30 -7.34 19.53
N ALA A 17 1.92 -6.35 18.87
CA ALA A 17 2.16 -5.02 19.45
C ALA A 17 0.84 -4.29 19.77
N TYR A 18 -0.16 -4.40 18.92
CA TYR A 18 -1.51 -3.87 19.20
C TYR A 18 -2.14 -4.55 20.42
N ALA A 19 -2.06 -5.89 20.50
CA ALA A 19 -2.61 -6.63 21.63
C ALA A 19 -1.90 -6.29 22.95
N ALA A 20 -0.60 -6.00 22.90
CA ALA A 20 0.20 -5.57 24.05
C ALA A 20 0.01 -4.09 24.43
N GLY A 21 -0.69 -3.29 23.58
CA GLY A 21 -0.81 -1.84 23.76
C GLY A 21 0.52 -1.07 23.53
N GLU A 22 1.48 -1.66 22.84
CA GLU A 22 2.77 -1.05 22.53
C GLU A 22 2.67 -0.03 21.39
N THR A 23 1.67 -0.17 20.54
CA THR A 23 1.34 0.73 19.43
C THR A 23 -0.16 0.69 19.13
N ASP A 24 -0.59 1.54 18.18
CA ASP A 24 -1.97 1.67 17.75
C ASP A 24 -2.06 1.99 16.24
N PRO A 25 -3.23 1.82 15.59
CA PRO A 25 -3.42 2.10 14.16
C PRO A 25 -3.07 3.54 13.75
N VAL A 26 -3.31 4.54 14.61
CA VAL A 26 -2.97 5.94 14.32
C VAL A 26 -1.47 6.12 14.25
N THR A 27 -0.74 5.55 15.21
CA THR A 27 0.73 5.57 15.24
C THR A 27 1.31 4.86 14.01
N VAL A 28 0.75 3.72 13.63
CA VAL A 28 1.22 2.96 12.45
C VAL A 28 0.97 3.72 11.15
N VAL A 29 -0.17 4.40 10.98
CA VAL A 29 -0.43 5.26 9.80
C VAL A 29 0.60 6.40 9.73
N ARG A 30 0.86 7.10 10.84
CA ARG A 30 1.89 8.16 10.85
C ARG A 30 3.26 7.63 10.44
N LEU A 31 3.68 6.51 11.02
CA LEU A 31 4.94 5.88 10.69
C LEU A 31 5.02 5.44 9.22
N ALA A 32 3.92 4.94 8.65
CA ALA A 32 3.86 4.60 7.23
C ALA A 32 4.13 5.83 6.36
N PHE A 33 3.48 6.97 6.64
CA PHE A 33 3.72 8.22 5.91
C PHE A 33 5.11 8.80 6.16
N GLU A 34 5.67 8.68 7.36
CA GLU A 34 7.06 9.07 7.63
C GLU A 34 8.05 8.25 6.79
N ARG A 35 7.88 6.93 6.72
CA ARG A 35 8.69 6.03 5.88
C ARG A 35 8.53 6.36 4.40
N ILE A 36 7.32 6.60 3.93
CA ILE A 36 7.04 6.99 2.54
C ILE A 36 7.75 8.30 2.18
N ARG A 37 7.69 9.32 3.05
CA ARG A 37 8.40 10.59 2.83
C ARG A 37 9.92 10.45 2.87
N ALA A 38 10.43 9.53 3.68
CA ALA A 38 11.86 9.25 3.77
C ALA A 38 12.38 8.36 2.63
N TRP A 39 11.48 7.65 1.94
CA TRP A 39 11.86 6.78 0.84
C TRP A 39 12.31 7.60 -0.39
N PRO A 40 13.50 7.36 -0.94
CA PRO A 40 14.09 8.24 -1.95
C PRO A 40 13.43 8.16 -3.33
N ASP A 41 12.63 7.13 -3.59
CA ASP A 41 12.03 6.87 -4.89
C ASP A 41 10.50 7.13 -4.89
N PRO A 42 10.06 8.30 -5.42
CA PRO A 42 8.64 8.63 -5.48
C PRO A 42 7.87 7.77 -6.51
N ALA A 43 8.58 7.12 -7.44
CA ALA A 43 7.95 6.33 -8.50
C ALA A 43 7.20 5.09 -8.00
N VAL A 44 7.30 4.75 -6.72
CA VAL A 44 6.54 3.67 -6.09
C VAL A 44 5.02 3.90 -6.14
N TRP A 45 4.59 5.17 -6.10
CA TRP A 45 3.18 5.54 -5.94
C TRP A 45 2.63 6.28 -7.17
N ILE A 46 1.41 5.92 -7.58
CA ILE A 46 0.57 6.71 -8.48
C ILE A 46 -0.32 7.65 -7.66
N LEU A 47 -0.86 7.15 -6.55
CA LEU A 47 -1.71 7.91 -5.65
C LEU A 47 -1.42 7.51 -4.19
N LEU A 48 -1.18 8.47 -3.35
CA LEU A 48 -1.29 8.32 -1.89
C LEU A 48 -2.62 8.91 -1.43
N ARG A 49 -3.29 8.24 -0.50
CA ARG A 49 -4.47 8.83 0.16
C ARG A 49 -4.06 9.99 1.05
N ASP A 50 -4.98 10.88 1.31
CA ASP A 50 -4.75 11.97 2.25
C ASP A 50 -4.46 11.41 3.65
N GLU A 51 -3.37 11.89 4.28
CA GLU A 51 -2.94 11.42 5.59
C GLU A 51 -3.95 11.77 6.68
N ALA A 52 -4.58 12.95 6.62
CA ALA A 52 -5.55 13.38 7.62
C ALA A 52 -6.82 12.51 7.57
N ASP A 53 -7.28 12.16 6.37
CA ASP A 53 -8.42 11.25 6.18
C ASP A 53 -8.11 9.85 6.73
N LEU A 54 -6.92 9.33 6.45
CA LEU A 54 -6.48 8.02 6.96
C LEU A 54 -6.33 8.01 8.48
N LEU A 55 -5.82 9.10 9.07
CA LEU A 55 -5.76 9.25 10.52
C LEU A 55 -7.15 9.31 11.16
N ALA A 56 -8.13 9.93 10.50
CA ALA A 56 -9.52 9.91 10.96
C ALA A 56 -10.12 8.51 10.89
N GLU A 57 -9.87 7.77 9.80
CA GLU A 57 -10.28 6.38 9.63
C GLU A 57 -9.64 5.46 10.69
N ALA A 58 -8.35 5.63 10.95
CA ALA A 58 -7.65 4.89 12.01
C ALA A 58 -8.22 5.15 13.41
N ARG A 59 -8.57 6.41 13.73
CA ARG A 59 -9.24 6.76 15.01
C ARG A 59 -10.62 6.10 15.12
N ALA A 60 -11.41 6.11 14.03
CA ALA A 60 -12.72 5.45 14.01
C ALA A 60 -12.58 3.93 14.20
N LEU A 61 -11.55 3.33 13.58
CA LEU A 61 -11.22 1.92 13.74
C LEU A 61 -10.81 1.59 15.19
N MET A 62 -10.02 2.46 15.84
CA MET A 62 -9.67 2.32 17.26
C MET A 62 -10.90 2.39 18.17
N ALA A 63 -11.82 3.32 17.91
CA ALA A 63 -13.06 3.43 18.68
C ALA A 63 -13.97 2.18 18.56
N ARG A 64 -13.93 1.51 17.40
CA ARG A 64 -14.64 0.24 17.16
C ARG A 64 -13.98 -0.93 17.88
N GLY A 65 -12.66 -0.90 18.06
CA GLY A 65 -11.86 -1.99 18.62
C GLY A 65 -11.57 -3.13 17.63
N PRO A 66 -10.69 -4.07 18.00
CA PRO A 66 -10.20 -5.13 17.13
C PRO A 66 -11.15 -6.32 16.95
N ALA A 67 -12.23 -6.42 17.73
CA ALA A 67 -13.10 -7.59 17.73
C ALA A 67 -13.71 -7.88 16.35
N GLY A 68 -13.47 -9.08 15.83
CA GLY A 68 -13.95 -9.51 14.51
C GLY A 68 -13.20 -8.89 13.32
N LEU A 69 -12.05 -8.22 13.55
CA LEU A 69 -11.23 -7.56 12.54
C LEU A 69 -9.83 -8.17 12.48
N PRO A 70 -9.62 -9.26 11.73
CA PRO A 70 -8.33 -9.97 11.69
C PRO A 70 -7.17 -9.15 11.14
N LEU A 71 -7.45 -8.06 10.43
CA LEU A 71 -6.45 -7.13 9.89
C LEU A 71 -6.58 -5.73 10.51
N TRP A 72 -7.06 -5.64 11.74
CA TRP A 72 -7.28 -4.37 12.43
C TRP A 72 -6.04 -3.48 12.44
N GLY A 73 -6.12 -2.33 11.74
CA GLY A 73 -5.05 -1.34 11.65
C GLY A 73 -3.85 -1.73 10.77
N ILE A 74 -3.92 -2.83 10.01
CA ILE A 74 -2.82 -3.27 9.15
C ILE A 74 -2.76 -2.43 7.88
N PRO A 75 -1.65 -1.72 7.60
CA PRO A 75 -1.51 -0.88 6.42
C PRO A 75 -1.23 -1.73 5.17
N PHE A 76 -1.93 -1.43 4.08
CA PHE A 76 -1.73 -2.10 2.79
C PHE A 76 -1.81 -1.14 1.61
N ALA A 77 -1.34 -1.58 0.45
CA ALA A 77 -1.45 -0.86 -0.81
C ALA A 77 -2.04 -1.74 -1.90
N VAL A 78 -2.47 -1.13 -3.00
CA VAL A 78 -2.99 -1.86 -4.16
C VAL A 78 -2.38 -1.33 -5.45
N LYS A 79 -2.10 -2.21 -6.39
CA LYS A 79 -1.70 -1.85 -7.76
C LYS A 79 -2.77 -1.01 -8.43
N ASP A 80 -2.39 0.01 -9.17
CA ASP A 80 -3.35 1.02 -9.68
C ASP A 80 -4.26 0.53 -10.81
N ASN A 81 -4.20 -0.72 -11.20
CA ASN A 81 -5.22 -1.36 -12.03
C ASN A 81 -6.30 -2.12 -11.22
N ILE A 82 -6.29 -2.00 -9.90
CA ILE A 82 -7.27 -2.57 -8.99
C ILE A 82 -8.18 -1.44 -8.48
N ASP A 83 -9.49 -1.57 -8.68
CA ASP A 83 -10.46 -0.57 -8.29
C ASP A 83 -10.61 -0.41 -6.78
N VAL A 84 -10.65 0.83 -6.35
CA VAL A 84 -11.01 1.25 -4.99
C VAL A 84 -12.10 2.31 -5.08
N ALA A 85 -13.24 2.08 -4.47
CA ALA A 85 -14.37 3.00 -4.51
C ALA A 85 -13.97 4.42 -4.09
N GLY A 86 -14.34 5.41 -4.91
CA GLY A 86 -14.04 6.82 -4.66
C GLY A 86 -12.60 7.24 -4.97
N LEU A 87 -11.74 6.34 -5.46
CA LEU A 87 -10.40 6.68 -5.91
C LEU A 87 -10.27 6.49 -7.44
N PRO A 88 -9.40 7.28 -8.10
CA PRO A 88 -9.12 7.09 -9.51
C PRO A 88 -8.39 5.77 -9.76
N THR A 89 -8.70 5.15 -10.89
CA THR A 89 -7.95 4.03 -11.47
C THR A 89 -7.39 4.49 -12.81
N THR A 90 -6.07 4.40 -12.98
CA THR A 90 -5.38 4.88 -14.20
C THR A 90 -4.74 3.76 -15.00
N ALA A 91 -4.44 2.60 -14.37
CA ALA A 91 -3.62 1.54 -14.95
C ALA A 91 -2.29 2.04 -15.52
N ALA A 92 -1.69 3.06 -14.89
CA ALA A 92 -0.52 3.82 -15.34
C ALA A 92 -0.71 4.50 -16.72
N CYS A 93 -1.95 4.85 -17.09
CA CYS A 93 -2.29 5.65 -18.29
C CYS A 93 -3.18 6.83 -17.87
N PRO A 94 -2.66 8.07 -17.83
CA PRO A 94 -3.45 9.24 -17.43
C PRO A 94 -4.74 9.42 -18.23
N GLU A 95 -4.70 9.15 -19.53
CA GLU A 95 -5.84 9.31 -20.44
C GLU A 95 -6.95 8.27 -20.21
N PHE A 96 -6.61 7.16 -19.54
CA PHE A 96 -7.57 6.10 -19.19
C PHE A 96 -8.29 6.35 -17.86
N THR A 97 -7.89 7.39 -17.10
CA THR A 97 -8.36 7.63 -15.73
C THR A 97 -9.88 7.67 -15.62
N TYR A 98 -10.41 6.90 -14.69
CA TYR A 98 -11.81 6.95 -14.26
C TYR A 98 -11.94 6.84 -12.74
N MET A 99 -13.04 7.35 -12.18
CA MET A 99 -13.37 7.17 -10.78
C MET A 99 -14.10 5.85 -10.57
N ALA A 100 -13.53 4.97 -9.76
CA ALA A 100 -14.14 3.69 -9.47
C ALA A 100 -15.37 3.88 -8.55
N GLU A 101 -16.53 3.42 -8.99
CA GLU A 101 -17.77 3.49 -8.19
C GLU A 101 -17.81 2.40 -7.10
N ARG A 102 -17.12 1.30 -7.31
CA ARG A 102 -17.07 0.15 -6.40
C ARG A 102 -15.64 -0.37 -6.27
N SER A 103 -15.31 -0.83 -5.07
CA SER A 103 -14.04 -1.52 -4.84
C SER A 103 -14.06 -2.93 -5.44
N ALA A 104 -12.92 -3.37 -5.95
CA ALA A 104 -12.69 -4.78 -6.24
C ALA A 104 -12.99 -5.64 -4.99
N THR A 105 -13.53 -6.84 -5.19
CA THR A 105 -13.95 -7.72 -4.10
C THR A 105 -12.85 -7.95 -3.06
N VAL A 106 -11.60 -8.13 -3.51
CA VAL A 106 -10.47 -8.33 -2.61
C VAL A 106 -10.22 -7.10 -1.73
N VAL A 107 -10.28 -5.89 -2.29
CA VAL A 107 -10.12 -4.64 -1.55
C VAL A 107 -11.24 -4.47 -0.51
N ALA A 108 -12.49 -4.67 -0.94
CA ALA A 108 -13.64 -4.56 -0.04
C ALA A 108 -13.52 -5.55 1.16
N ARG A 109 -13.05 -6.77 0.91
CA ARG A 109 -12.82 -7.76 1.98
C ARG A 109 -11.70 -7.37 2.93
N LEU A 110 -10.59 -6.83 2.42
CA LEU A 110 -9.48 -6.37 3.26
C LEU A 110 -9.89 -5.19 4.15
N VAL A 111 -10.59 -4.20 3.59
CA VAL A 111 -11.12 -3.07 4.36
C VAL A 111 -12.15 -3.55 5.40
N ALA A 112 -13.04 -4.47 5.03
CA ALA A 112 -14.00 -5.07 5.96
C ALA A 112 -13.31 -5.86 7.10
N ALA A 113 -12.13 -6.41 6.85
CA ALA A 113 -11.29 -7.07 7.84
C ALA A 113 -10.49 -6.09 8.74
N GLY A 114 -10.62 -4.78 8.53
CA GLY A 114 -9.99 -3.72 9.32
C GLY A 114 -8.65 -3.23 8.79
N ALA A 115 -8.22 -3.63 7.59
CA ALA A 115 -6.99 -3.12 6.98
C ALA A 115 -7.17 -1.67 6.48
N LEU A 116 -6.09 -0.89 6.56
CA LEU A 116 -6.03 0.52 6.15
C LEU A 116 -5.29 0.67 4.83
N LEU A 117 -6.00 1.10 3.79
CA LEU A 117 -5.41 1.33 2.47
C LEU A 117 -4.61 2.64 2.47
N ILE A 118 -3.31 2.56 2.24
CA ILE A 118 -2.39 3.71 2.18
C ILE A 118 -2.46 4.42 0.83
N GLY A 119 -2.51 3.65 -0.26
CA GLY A 119 -2.50 4.25 -1.59
C GLY A 119 -2.51 3.23 -2.72
N LYS A 120 -2.37 3.77 -3.94
CA LYS A 120 -2.32 3.01 -5.18
C LYS A 120 -0.92 3.05 -5.77
N THR A 121 -0.36 1.89 -6.05
CA THR A 121 1.03 1.72 -6.47
C THR A 121 1.20 1.72 -7.97
N ASN A 122 2.40 2.10 -8.42
CA ASN A 122 2.80 2.14 -9.80
C ASN A 122 2.89 0.73 -10.43
N LEU A 123 2.80 0.70 -11.75
CA LEU A 123 2.83 -0.52 -12.56
C LEU A 123 3.35 -0.22 -13.97
N ASP A 124 3.78 -1.26 -14.71
CA ASP A 124 3.88 -1.13 -16.16
C ASP A 124 2.48 -0.85 -16.73
N GLN A 125 2.37 0.12 -17.62
CA GLN A 125 1.11 0.58 -18.19
C GLN A 125 0.26 -0.58 -18.71
N PHE A 126 -1.02 -0.62 -18.31
CA PHE A 126 -1.98 -1.71 -18.59
C PHE A 126 -1.47 -3.12 -18.21
N ALA A 127 -0.54 -3.22 -17.26
CA ALA A 127 0.13 -4.45 -16.87
C ALA A 127 0.84 -5.17 -18.03
N THR A 128 1.27 -4.42 -19.07
CA THR A 128 1.91 -4.97 -20.28
C THR A 128 3.43 -4.86 -20.22
N GLY A 129 4.04 -5.41 -19.19
CA GLY A 129 5.48 -5.43 -18.99
C GLY A 129 5.87 -6.30 -17.81
N LEU A 130 7.16 -6.65 -17.73
CA LEU A 130 7.70 -7.49 -16.66
C LEU A 130 8.88 -6.84 -15.92
N VAL A 131 9.17 -5.57 -16.22
CA VAL A 131 10.38 -4.89 -15.73
C VAL A 131 10.11 -3.64 -14.88
N GLY A 132 8.89 -3.13 -14.89
CA GLY A 132 8.50 -1.98 -14.06
C GLY A 132 8.97 -0.62 -14.59
N VAL A 133 9.23 -0.50 -15.90
CA VAL A 133 9.79 0.74 -16.49
C VAL A 133 8.83 1.45 -17.46
N ARG A 134 7.61 0.93 -17.64
CA ARG A 134 6.63 1.44 -18.61
C ARG A 134 5.54 2.25 -17.92
N SER A 135 5.94 3.31 -17.23
CA SER A 135 4.98 4.18 -16.54
C SER A 135 5.39 5.65 -16.67
N PRO A 136 4.43 6.56 -16.91
CA PRO A 136 4.69 8.00 -16.89
C PRO A 136 5.00 8.54 -15.48
N TRP A 137 4.72 7.76 -14.42
CA TRP A 137 5.11 8.09 -13.05
C TRP A 137 6.54 7.69 -12.70
N GLY A 138 7.31 7.17 -13.67
CA GLY A 138 8.68 6.73 -13.48
C GLY A 138 8.81 5.22 -13.31
N ALA A 139 10.05 4.77 -13.06
CA ALA A 139 10.42 3.36 -12.93
C ALA A 139 10.90 3.09 -11.50
N PRO A 140 10.09 2.44 -10.65
CA PRO A 140 10.51 2.10 -9.31
C PRO A 140 11.79 1.25 -9.32
N ARG A 141 12.74 1.59 -8.45
CA ARG A 141 13.97 0.83 -8.28
C ARG A 141 13.80 -0.28 -7.26
N SER A 142 14.61 -1.33 -7.41
CA SER A 142 14.65 -2.42 -6.44
C SER A 142 14.95 -1.88 -5.04
N ALA A 143 14.20 -2.35 -4.04
CA ALA A 143 14.40 -1.99 -2.65
C ALA A 143 15.72 -2.54 -2.06
N PHE A 144 16.35 -3.50 -2.74
CA PHE A 144 17.59 -4.15 -2.29
C PHE A 144 18.83 -3.55 -2.94
N ASP A 145 18.69 -3.06 -4.20
CA ASP A 145 19.79 -2.45 -4.94
C ASP A 145 19.21 -1.48 -5.99
N ALA A 146 19.41 -0.19 -5.77
CA ALA A 146 18.87 0.87 -6.62
C ALA A 146 19.43 0.91 -8.06
N GLU A 147 20.50 0.17 -8.35
CA GLU A 147 21.02 0.02 -9.71
C GLU A 147 20.12 -0.85 -10.60
N TYR A 148 19.25 -1.67 -9.96
CA TYR A 148 18.34 -2.57 -10.66
C TYR A 148 16.92 -2.04 -10.72
N VAL A 149 16.17 -2.48 -11.75
CA VAL A 149 14.73 -2.29 -11.84
C VAL A 149 14.02 -3.16 -10.80
N SER A 150 12.81 -2.75 -10.40
CA SER A 150 12.00 -3.49 -9.43
C SER A 150 11.47 -4.82 -9.93
N GLY A 151 11.42 -5.02 -11.27
CA GLY A 151 10.54 -6.01 -11.86
C GLY A 151 9.12 -5.46 -12.02
N GLY A 152 8.26 -6.20 -12.69
CA GLY A 152 6.88 -5.76 -13.00
C GLY A 152 6.02 -6.89 -13.59
N SER A 153 4.80 -6.56 -13.94
CA SER A 153 4.21 -5.21 -13.97
C SER A 153 3.81 -4.65 -12.61
N SER A 154 3.84 -5.40 -11.51
CA SER A 154 3.46 -4.95 -10.16
C SER A 154 4.62 -4.22 -9.44
N SER A 155 5.32 -3.34 -10.14
CA SER A 155 6.57 -2.70 -9.73
C SER A 155 6.47 -1.95 -8.40
N GLY A 156 5.57 -1.00 -8.27
CA GLY A 156 5.37 -0.23 -7.04
C GLY A 156 4.86 -1.10 -5.89
N SER A 157 4.04 -2.13 -6.17
CA SER A 157 3.54 -3.05 -5.15
C SER A 157 4.67 -3.85 -4.51
N GLY A 158 5.57 -4.40 -5.32
CA GLY A 158 6.74 -5.13 -4.84
C GLY A 158 7.65 -4.25 -3.99
N VAL A 159 7.96 -3.03 -4.46
CA VAL A 159 8.82 -2.11 -3.71
C VAL A 159 8.16 -1.63 -2.43
N ALA A 160 6.87 -1.28 -2.44
CA ALA A 160 6.16 -0.81 -1.25
C ALA A 160 6.21 -1.83 -0.11
N ALA A 161 6.06 -3.12 -0.41
CA ALA A 161 6.15 -4.19 0.56
C ALA A 161 7.61 -4.45 0.99
N ALA A 162 8.54 -4.58 0.03
CA ALA A 162 9.94 -4.89 0.29
C ALA A 162 10.65 -3.79 1.10
N ALA A 163 10.31 -2.51 0.85
CA ALA A 163 10.84 -1.37 1.59
C ALA A 163 10.16 -1.16 2.96
N GLY A 164 9.18 -1.97 3.34
CA GLY A 164 8.47 -1.83 4.61
C GLY A 164 7.62 -0.55 4.70
N LEU A 165 7.14 -0.03 3.57
CA LEU A 165 6.25 1.13 3.53
C LEU A 165 4.82 0.76 3.91
N VAL A 166 4.45 -0.49 3.67
CA VAL A 166 3.19 -1.14 4.05
C VAL A 166 3.46 -2.59 4.48
N SER A 167 2.47 -3.23 5.12
CA SER A 167 2.58 -4.64 5.51
C SER A 167 2.54 -5.58 4.31
N PHE A 168 1.70 -5.28 3.34
CA PHE A 168 1.55 -6.03 2.09
C PHE A 168 0.97 -5.13 1.00
N SER A 169 1.12 -5.54 -0.24
CA SER A 169 0.52 -4.85 -1.37
C SER A 169 -0.10 -5.85 -2.35
N LEU A 170 -1.24 -5.48 -2.93
CA LEU A 170 -1.86 -6.28 -3.98
C LEU A 170 -1.20 -5.98 -5.32
N GLY A 171 -0.74 -7.01 -5.99
CA GLY A 171 -0.38 -7.02 -7.39
C GLY A 171 -1.45 -7.70 -8.25
N THR A 172 -1.20 -7.78 -9.55
CA THR A 172 -1.98 -8.61 -10.49
C THR A 172 -1.03 -9.47 -11.30
N ASP A 173 -1.38 -10.72 -11.50
CA ASP A 173 -0.59 -11.65 -12.28
C ASP A 173 -1.45 -12.32 -13.35
N THR A 174 -1.20 -11.99 -14.62
CA THR A 174 -1.82 -12.64 -15.77
C THR A 174 -0.80 -13.50 -16.53
N ALA A 175 0.47 -13.02 -16.58
CA ALA A 175 1.55 -13.66 -17.33
C ALA A 175 2.92 -13.47 -16.62
N GLY A 176 2.96 -13.59 -15.29
CA GLY A 176 4.17 -13.47 -14.49
C GLY A 176 4.41 -12.07 -13.90
N SER A 177 3.35 -11.26 -13.74
CA SER A 177 3.42 -9.87 -13.27
C SER A 177 3.20 -9.68 -11.76
N GLY A 178 3.04 -10.77 -11.02
CA GLY A 178 2.82 -10.78 -9.57
C GLY A 178 4.08 -10.72 -8.73
#